data_bf8bec882ac35a502bdf6bf4fb9ad227
#
_entry.id   bf8bec882ac35a502bdf6bf4fb9ad227
#
_cell.length_a   1.000
_cell.length_b   1.000
_cell.length_c   1.000
_cell.angle_alpha   90.00
_cell.angle_beta   90.00
_cell.angle_gamma   90.00
#
_symmetry.space_group_name_H-M   'P 1'
#
loop_
_entity.id
_entity.type
_entity.pdbx_description
1 polymer ?
#
loop_
_entity_poly.entity_id
_entity_poly.type
_entity_poly.pdbx_seq_one_letter_code
_entity_poly.pdbx_strand_id
1 'polypeptide(L)'
;LRNIALLKDRNDPVVFLEPSCHSMFAEDYIELGVPDAREVARRCVPFEKFLFELLEREPESLQFAPGYHWVAIHGHCHAKSLTKTAYMTKLCAKLPNATVTMLDTGCCGMAGAFGQMKSKYGLSLQVAKPLVEQIDKLTAGTEIVASGTSCRHQIDHLTDAKPIHMAELFAQALGPK
;
A
#
# COMPACT_ATOMS: atom_id res chain seq x y z
N LEU A 1 13.63 -0.73 19.75
CA LEU A 1 13.48 -0.16 21.10
C LEU A 1 13.17 1.34 21.06
N ARG A 2 13.98 2.17 20.39
CA ARG A 2 13.80 3.63 20.35
C ARG A 2 12.41 4.04 19.81
N ASN A 3 11.95 3.44 18.73
CA ASN A 3 10.67 3.77 18.11
C ASN A 3 9.48 3.50 19.05
N ILE A 4 9.47 2.35 19.73
CA ILE A 4 8.42 2.01 20.69
C ILE A 4 8.46 2.99 21.88
N ALA A 5 9.65 3.30 22.41
CA ALA A 5 9.79 4.26 23.51
C ALA A 5 9.25 5.65 23.20
N LEU A 6 9.32 6.10 21.94
CA LEU A 6 8.78 7.40 21.49
C LEU A 6 7.25 7.39 21.36
N LEU A 7 6.64 6.23 21.20
CA LEU A 7 5.21 6.09 20.89
C LEU A 7 4.38 5.56 22.07
N LYS A 8 4.97 4.86 23.02
CA LYS A 8 4.25 4.14 24.08
C LYS A 8 3.33 5.01 24.94
N ASP A 9 3.73 6.24 25.23
CA ASP A 9 2.99 7.17 26.08
C ASP A 9 2.01 8.07 25.30
N ARG A 10 1.76 7.75 24.01
CA ARG A 10 0.83 8.48 23.14
C ARG A 10 -0.45 7.68 22.92
N ASN A 11 -1.54 8.38 22.59
CA ASN A 11 -2.84 7.76 22.29
C ASN A 11 -3.27 7.91 20.83
N ASP A 12 -2.57 8.73 20.06
CA ASP A 12 -2.90 8.98 18.66
C ASP A 12 -2.69 7.72 17.80
N PRO A 13 -3.44 7.52 16.72
CA PRO A 13 -3.15 6.49 15.75
C PRO A 13 -1.78 6.71 15.11
N VAL A 14 -1.06 5.62 14.87
CA VAL A 14 0.22 5.61 14.15
C VAL A 14 -0.04 5.15 12.73
N VAL A 15 -0.08 6.10 11.80
CA VAL A 15 -0.42 5.83 10.40
C VAL A 15 0.85 5.55 9.59
N PHE A 16 0.83 4.44 8.85
CA PHE A 16 1.96 3.99 8.04
C PHE A 16 1.68 4.14 6.55
N LEU A 17 2.59 4.80 5.84
CA LEU A 17 2.61 4.85 4.38
C LEU A 17 3.27 3.61 3.77
N GLU A 18 4.27 3.03 4.44
CA GLU A 18 4.99 1.86 3.96
C GLU A 18 4.50 0.58 4.66
N PRO A 19 3.94 -0.39 3.91
CA PRO A 19 3.39 -1.62 4.49
C PRO A 19 4.40 -2.47 5.25
N SER A 20 5.68 -2.47 4.86
CA SER A 20 6.74 -3.19 5.57
C SER A 20 7.09 -2.54 6.91
N CYS A 21 6.99 -1.21 7.01
CA CYS A 21 7.10 -0.53 8.29
C CYS A 21 5.91 -0.84 9.21
N HIS A 22 4.69 -0.91 8.64
CA HIS A 22 3.52 -1.32 9.40
C HIS A 22 3.67 -2.74 9.97
N SER A 23 4.10 -3.72 9.16
CA SER A 23 4.29 -5.10 9.63
C SER A 23 5.31 -5.20 10.76
N MET A 24 6.40 -4.44 10.70
CA MET A 24 7.40 -4.39 11.76
C MET A 24 6.78 -3.98 13.10
N PHE A 25 5.89 -2.99 13.13
CA PHE A 25 5.23 -2.55 14.36
C PHE A 25 4.08 -3.48 14.76
N ALA A 26 3.34 -4.01 13.81
CA ALA A 26 2.17 -4.85 14.07
C ALA A 26 2.53 -6.27 14.55
N GLU A 27 3.66 -6.82 14.07
CA GLU A 27 4.10 -8.19 14.34
C GLU A 27 5.53 -8.28 14.84
N ASP A 28 6.54 -7.86 14.06
CA ASP A 28 7.94 -8.20 14.31
C ASP A 28 8.43 -7.74 15.69
N TYR A 29 8.09 -6.52 16.13
CA TYR A 29 8.47 -6.06 17.45
C TYR A 29 7.83 -6.85 18.59
N ILE A 30 6.63 -7.39 18.36
CA ILE A 30 5.93 -8.25 19.32
C ILE A 30 6.63 -9.60 19.40
N GLU A 31 6.96 -10.20 18.26
CA GLU A 31 7.65 -11.50 18.17
C GLU A 31 9.06 -11.43 18.77
N LEU A 32 9.75 -10.31 18.56
CA LEU A 32 11.06 -10.03 19.15
C LEU A 32 10.99 -9.72 20.66
N GLY A 33 9.80 -9.73 21.27
CA GLY A 33 9.62 -9.48 22.70
C GLY A 33 9.97 -8.05 23.13
N VAL A 34 9.83 -7.07 22.22
CA VAL A 34 10.09 -5.66 22.56
C VAL A 34 9.06 -5.18 23.58
N PRO A 35 9.47 -4.65 24.74
CA PRO A 35 8.55 -4.11 25.75
C PRO A 35 7.61 -3.06 25.14
N ASP A 36 6.36 -3.03 25.58
CA ASP A 36 5.31 -2.09 25.16
C ASP A 36 4.90 -2.19 23.66
N ALA A 37 5.50 -3.10 22.88
CA ALA A 37 5.22 -3.25 21.45
C ALA A 37 3.74 -3.57 21.17
N ARG A 38 3.12 -4.44 21.98
CA ARG A 38 1.69 -4.81 21.82
C ARG A 38 0.75 -3.62 21.99
N GLU A 39 1.07 -2.70 22.90
CA GLU A 39 0.26 -1.51 23.14
C GLU A 39 0.37 -0.54 21.97
N VAL A 40 1.58 -0.28 21.50
CA VAL A 40 1.80 0.55 20.31
C VAL A 40 1.15 -0.06 19.07
N ALA A 41 1.29 -1.38 18.88
CA ALA A 41 0.73 -2.11 17.73
C ALA A 41 -0.80 -1.93 17.57
N ARG A 42 -1.54 -1.83 18.67
CA ARG A 42 -3.01 -1.62 18.65
C ARG A 42 -3.43 -0.31 17.98
N ARG A 43 -2.53 0.65 17.89
CA ARG A 43 -2.77 1.97 17.28
C ARG A 43 -2.15 2.10 15.88
N CYS A 44 -1.38 1.08 15.48
CA CYS A 44 -0.74 1.05 14.16
C CYS A 44 -1.77 0.71 13.08
N VAL A 45 -1.83 1.52 12.05
CA VAL A 45 -2.79 1.35 10.96
C VAL A 45 -2.16 1.74 9.63
N PRO A 46 -2.36 0.98 8.53
CA PRO A 46 -1.99 1.41 7.19
C PRO A 46 -2.77 2.67 6.79
N PHE A 47 -2.13 3.56 6.03
CA PHE A 47 -2.75 4.79 5.53
C PHE A 47 -4.11 4.54 4.84
N GLU A 48 -4.17 3.54 3.98
CA GLU A 48 -5.37 3.22 3.21
C GLU A 48 -6.54 2.80 4.11
N LYS A 49 -6.25 2.04 5.16
CA LYS A 49 -7.26 1.64 6.13
C LYS A 49 -7.71 2.83 6.96
N PHE A 50 -6.76 3.64 7.43
CA PHE A 50 -7.04 4.85 8.18
C PHE A 50 -7.94 5.81 7.38
N LEU A 51 -7.59 6.09 6.13
CA LEU A 51 -8.37 6.97 5.26
C LEU A 51 -9.75 6.38 4.93
N PHE A 52 -9.82 5.07 4.68
CA PHE A 52 -11.09 4.39 4.46
C PHE A 52 -12.03 4.54 5.67
N GLU A 53 -11.54 4.25 6.87
CA GLU A 53 -12.32 4.35 8.11
C GLU A 53 -12.71 5.81 8.44
N LEU A 54 -11.85 6.78 8.14
CA LEU A 54 -12.17 8.21 8.25
C LEU A 54 -13.35 8.57 7.35
N LEU A 55 -13.29 8.22 6.07
CA LEU A 55 -14.33 8.54 5.09
C LEU A 55 -15.64 7.74 5.29
N GLU A 56 -15.61 6.63 6.01
CA GLU A 56 -16.83 5.92 6.43
C GLU A 56 -17.54 6.66 7.59
N ARG A 57 -16.78 7.27 8.49
CA ARG A 57 -17.34 8.04 9.61
C ARG A 57 -17.73 9.46 9.22
N GLU A 58 -16.93 10.07 8.36
CA GLU A 58 -17.02 11.48 7.96
C GLU A 58 -16.95 11.58 6.43
N PRO A 59 -18.01 11.18 5.70
CA PRO A 59 -17.98 11.13 4.24
C PRO A 59 -17.68 12.47 3.56
N GLU A 60 -18.08 13.58 4.20
CA GLU A 60 -17.92 14.94 3.69
C GLU A 60 -16.58 15.60 4.09
N SER A 61 -15.72 14.90 4.85
CA SER A 61 -14.45 15.48 5.34
C SER A 61 -13.45 15.77 4.20
N LEU A 62 -13.53 15.02 3.11
CA LEU A 62 -12.74 15.24 1.89
C LEU A 62 -13.65 15.18 0.66
N GLN A 63 -13.40 16.10 -0.28
CA GLN A 63 -14.08 16.12 -1.57
C GLN A 63 -13.09 15.80 -2.68
N PHE A 64 -13.47 14.89 -3.57
CA PHE A 64 -12.63 14.47 -4.67
C PHE A 64 -13.19 14.96 -6.00
N ALA A 65 -12.30 15.48 -6.84
CA ALA A 65 -12.62 15.84 -8.21
C ALA A 65 -12.59 14.56 -9.10
N PRO A 66 -13.41 14.50 -10.16
CA PRO A 66 -13.29 13.44 -11.16
C PRO A 66 -11.97 13.59 -11.93
N GLY A 67 -11.29 12.47 -12.19
CA GLY A 67 -10.01 12.50 -12.89
C GLY A 67 -9.46 11.11 -13.23
N TYR A 68 -9.90 10.09 -12.49
CA TYR A 68 -9.43 8.73 -12.67
C TYR A 68 -10.57 7.84 -13.18
N HIS A 69 -10.40 7.26 -14.39
CA HIS A 69 -11.39 6.34 -14.96
C HIS A 69 -11.07 4.89 -14.60
N TRP A 70 -9.80 4.50 -14.64
CA TRP A 70 -9.36 3.16 -14.30
C TRP A 70 -8.22 3.21 -13.29
N VAL A 71 -8.37 2.47 -12.20
CA VAL A 71 -7.38 2.34 -11.13
C VAL A 71 -7.11 0.85 -10.90
N ALA A 72 -5.86 0.44 -11.04
CA ALA A 72 -5.41 -0.92 -10.74
C ALA A 72 -4.51 -0.92 -9.50
N ILE A 73 -4.87 -1.72 -8.50
CA ILE A 73 -4.17 -1.75 -7.21
C ILE A 73 -3.31 -3.02 -7.13
N HIS A 74 -2.01 -2.86 -6.91
CA HIS A 74 -1.15 -3.94 -6.45
C HIS A 74 -1.02 -3.89 -4.92
N GLY A 75 -1.70 -4.81 -4.24
CA GLY A 75 -1.58 -4.95 -2.78
C GLY A 75 -0.21 -5.51 -2.37
N HIS A 76 0.47 -4.82 -1.45
CA HIS A 76 1.75 -5.28 -0.90
C HIS A 76 1.60 -6.61 -0.15
N CYS A 77 2.59 -7.51 -0.25
CA CYS A 77 2.53 -8.84 0.38
C CYS A 77 2.32 -8.77 1.90
N HIS A 78 3.01 -7.87 2.62
CA HIS A 78 2.79 -7.67 4.05
C HIS A 78 1.37 -7.17 4.38
N ALA A 79 0.80 -6.27 3.56
CA ALA A 79 -0.58 -5.85 3.76
C ALA A 79 -1.56 -7.01 3.57
N LYS A 80 -1.31 -7.89 2.59
CA LYS A 80 -2.12 -9.09 2.34
C LYS A 80 -2.02 -10.13 3.47
N SER A 81 -0.85 -10.28 4.10
CA SER A 81 -0.66 -11.21 5.21
C SER A 81 -1.36 -10.74 6.50
N LEU A 82 -1.35 -9.43 6.75
CA LEU A 82 -1.84 -8.84 8.00
C LEU A 82 -3.32 -8.46 7.95
N THR A 83 -3.86 -8.15 6.76
CA THR A 83 -5.21 -7.57 6.63
C THR A 83 -5.97 -8.14 5.43
N LYS A 84 -7.31 -8.05 5.52
CA LYS A 84 -8.17 -8.24 4.35
C LYS A 84 -8.14 -6.96 3.51
N THR A 85 -7.43 -6.96 2.39
CA THR A 85 -7.16 -5.77 1.56
C THR A 85 -8.37 -5.20 0.80
N ALA A 86 -9.56 -5.76 0.98
CA ALA A 86 -10.79 -5.29 0.33
C ALA A 86 -11.14 -3.81 0.62
N TYR A 87 -10.67 -3.26 1.74
CA TYR A 87 -10.83 -1.83 2.03
C TYR A 87 -10.10 -0.94 1.01
N MET A 88 -9.02 -1.40 0.38
CA MET A 88 -8.29 -0.62 -0.64
C MET A 88 -9.16 -0.38 -1.87
N THR A 89 -9.84 -1.41 -2.35
CA THR A 89 -10.78 -1.29 -3.48
C THR A 89 -11.96 -0.38 -3.12
N LYS A 90 -12.53 -0.56 -1.92
CA LYS A 90 -13.64 0.28 -1.44
C LYS A 90 -13.22 1.74 -1.28
N LEU A 91 -12.00 1.98 -0.83
CA LEU A 91 -11.44 3.32 -0.70
C LEU A 91 -11.33 3.99 -2.08
N CYS A 92 -10.69 3.34 -3.05
CA CYS A 92 -10.54 3.89 -4.40
C CYS A 92 -11.90 4.06 -5.11
N ALA A 93 -12.89 3.23 -4.80
CA ALA A 93 -14.26 3.37 -5.33
C ALA A 93 -14.98 4.63 -4.83
N LYS A 94 -14.44 5.35 -3.84
CA LYS A 94 -14.94 6.67 -3.43
C LYS A 94 -14.50 7.80 -4.37
N LEU A 95 -13.56 7.55 -5.27
CA LEU A 95 -13.18 8.50 -6.32
C LEU A 95 -14.29 8.58 -7.39
N PRO A 96 -14.72 9.77 -7.80
CA PRO A 96 -15.81 9.93 -8.76
C PRO A 96 -15.49 9.26 -10.10
N ASN A 97 -16.42 8.41 -10.57
CA ASN A 97 -16.36 7.70 -11.85
C ASN A 97 -15.19 6.69 -11.99
N ALA A 98 -14.49 6.35 -10.91
CA ALA A 98 -13.39 5.39 -10.96
C ALA A 98 -13.90 3.94 -11.06
N THR A 99 -13.36 3.19 -12.02
CA THR A 99 -13.45 1.73 -12.07
C THR A 99 -12.19 1.13 -11.47
N VAL A 100 -12.34 0.35 -10.40
CA VAL A 100 -11.21 -0.11 -9.58
C VAL A 100 -11.03 -1.61 -9.73
N THR A 101 -9.80 -2.03 -9.98
CA THR A 101 -9.41 -3.44 -10.07
C THR A 101 -8.30 -3.73 -9.06
N MET A 102 -8.46 -4.77 -8.25
CA MET A 102 -7.35 -5.34 -7.46
C MET A 102 -6.64 -6.37 -8.32
N LEU A 103 -5.35 -6.20 -8.54
CA LEU A 103 -4.53 -7.18 -9.25
C LEU A 103 -4.37 -8.45 -8.41
N ASP A 104 -4.76 -9.59 -8.99
CA ASP A 104 -4.61 -10.89 -8.32
C ASP A 104 -3.17 -11.40 -8.49
N THR A 105 -2.28 -10.88 -7.68
CA THR A 105 -0.85 -11.15 -7.73
C THR A 105 -0.32 -11.51 -6.34
N GLY A 106 0.78 -12.25 -6.30
CA GLY A 106 1.52 -12.52 -5.07
C GLY A 106 2.43 -11.34 -4.66
N CYS A 107 3.71 -11.62 -4.53
CA CYS A 107 4.76 -10.63 -4.29
C CYS A 107 5.18 -9.95 -5.60
N CYS A 108 5.68 -8.71 -5.53
CA CYS A 108 6.32 -8.04 -6.65
C CYS A 108 7.72 -8.61 -7.01
N GLY A 109 8.27 -9.49 -6.16
CA GLY A 109 9.58 -10.10 -6.35
C GLY A 109 10.76 -9.30 -5.79
N MET A 110 10.61 -8.02 -5.49
CA MET A 110 11.71 -7.19 -4.98
C MET A 110 12.10 -7.53 -3.55
N ALA A 111 11.13 -7.70 -2.64
CA ALA A 111 11.34 -8.04 -1.22
C ALA A 111 12.49 -7.23 -0.57
N GLY A 112 12.33 -5.94 -0.46
CA GLY A 112 13.39 -5.01 -0.02
C GLY A 112 14.56 -4.99 -1.01
N ALA A 113 15.75 -5.32 -0.56
CA ALA A 113 16.95 -5.40 -1.41
C ALA A 113 17.17 -6.76 -2.08
N PHE A 114 16.31 -7.77 -1.80
CA PHE A 114 16.49 -9.14 -2.31
C PHE A 114 16.60 -9.18 -3.84
N GLY A 115 15.65 -8.55 -4.54
CA GLY A 115 15.61 -8.52 -5.99
C GLY A 115 16.77 -7.74 -6.64
N GLN A 116 17.47 -6.91 -5.88
CA GLN A 116 18.64 -6.16 -6.37
C GLN A 116 19.95 -6.97 -6.29
N MET A 117 19.96 -8.06 -5.53
CA MET A 117 21.14 -8.94 -5.45
C MET A 117 21.32 -9.72 -6.75
N LYS A 118 22.52 -9.67 -7.35
CA LYS A 118 22.85 -10.38 -8.60
C LYS A 118 22.47 -11.87 -8.55
N SER A 119 22.68 -12.56 -7.44
CA SER A 119 22.36 -13.98 -7.25
C SER A 119 20.86 -14.28 -7.11
N LYS A 120 20.03 -13.27 -6.86
CA LYS A 120 18.58 -13.40 -6.62
C LYS A 120 17.73 -12.73 -7.71
N TYR A 121 18.34 -11.94 -8.56
CA TYR A 121 17.66 -11.18 -9.60
C TYR A 121 16.78 -12.04 -10.51
N GLY A 122 17.33 -13.17 -11.00
CA GLY A 122 16.55 -14.11 -11.83
C GLY A 122 15.30 -14.66 -11.14
N LEU A 123 15.40 -14.96 -9.84
CA LEU A 123 14.24 -15.40 -9.05
C LEU A 123 13.24 -14.24 -8.84
N SER A 124 13.75 -13.04 -8.59
CA SER A 124 12.92 -11.83 -8.47
C SER A 124 12.06 -11.60 -9.71
N LEU A 125 12.64 -11.75 -10.91
CA LEU A 125 11.91 -11.63 -12.17
C LEU A 125 10.82 -12.70 -12.34
N GLN A 126 11.13 -13.95 -11.97
CA GLN A 126 10.14 -15.04 -12.03
C GLN A 126 8.95 -14.78 -11.10
N VAL A 127 9.20 -14.28 -9.89
CA VAL A 127 8.15 -13.92 -8.93
C VAL A 127 7.32 -12.72 -9.42
N ALA A 128 7.95 -11.75 -10.10
CA ALA A 128 7.29 -10.57 -10.64
C ALA A 128 6.42 -10.87 -11.87
N LYS A 129 6.69 -11.95 -12.59
CA LYS A 129 6.06 -12.25 -13.88
C LYS A 129 4.52 -12.15 -13.87
N PRO A 130 3.77 -12.75 -12.92
CA PRO A 130 2.32 -12.61 -12.88
C PRO A 130 1.84 -11.17 -12.71
N LEU A 131 2.60 -10.33 -12.02
CA LEU A 131 2.29 -8.91 -11.85
C LEU A 131 2.46 -8.16 -13.17
N VAL A 132 3.59 -8.35 -13.85
CA VAL A 132 3.87 -7.74 -15.16
C VAL A 132 2.81 -8.15 -16.17
N GLU A 133 2.50 -9.44 -16.30
CA GLU A 133 1.49 -9.97 -17.23
C GLU A 133 0.08 -9.40 -17.00
N GLN A 134 -0.27 -9.05 -15.75
CA GLN A 134 -1.55 -8.41 -15.48
C GLN A 134 -1.51 -6.91 -15.82
N ILE A 135 -0.40 -6.23 -15.54
CA ILE A 135 -0.23 -4.81 -15.90
C ILE A 135 -0.29 -4.63 -17.42
N ASP A 136 0.37 -5.49 -18.19
CA ASP A 136 0.40 -5.42 -19.65
C ASP A 136 -0.98 -5.60 -20.31
N LYS A 137 -1.93 -6.20 -19.58
CA LYS A 137 -3.31 -6.40 -20.05
C LYS A 137 -4.27 -5.29 -19.67
N LEU A 138 -3.83 -4.32 -18.88
CA LEU A 138 -4.68 -3.21 -18.45
C LEU A 138 -5.02 -2.27 -19.62
N THR A 139 -6.16 -1.64 -19.52
CA THR A 139 -6.56 -0.58 -20.46
C THR A 139 -5.56 0.57 -20.41
N ALA A 140 -5.20 1.12 -21.57
CA ALA A 140 -4.33 2.29 -21.63
C ALA A 140 -4.90 3.44 -20.79
N GLY A 141 -4.05 4.13 -20.04
CA GLY A 141 -4.44 5.19 -19.12
C GLY A 141 -4.95 4.68 -17.76
N THR A 142 -4.79 3.39 -17.45
CA THR A 142 -5.04 2.88 -16.10
C THR A 142 -3.97 3.40 -15.15
N GLU A 143 -4.39 4.05 -14.06
CA GLU A 143 -3.50 4.45 -12.99
C GLU A 143 -3.12 3.24 -12.14
N ILE A 144 -1.83 2.96 -11.98
CA ILE A 144 -1.35 1.84 -11.18
C ILE A 144 -0.94 2.33 -9.81
N VAL A 145 -1.54 1.72 -8.79
CA VAL A 145 -1.35 2.10 -7.40
C VAL A 145 -0.67 0.98 -6.63
N ALA A 146 0.44 1.31 -5.98
CA ALA A 146 1.16 0.40 -5.11
C ALA A 146 1.78 1.16 -3.92
N SER A 147 1.35 0.88 -2.70
CA SER A 147 1.84 1.59 -1.51
C SER A 147 3.26 1.20 -1.11
N GLY A 148 3.70 -0.04 -1.39
CA GLY A 148 5.06 -0.47 -1.08
C GLY A 148 6.10 0.15 -2.01
N THR A 149 7.15 0.75 -1.47
CA THR A 149 8.28 1.32 -2.22
C THR A 149 8.94 0.29 -3.12
N SER A 150 9.21 -0.91 -2.59
CA SER A 150 9.77 -2.03 -3.37
C SER A 150 8.87 -2.43 -4.55
N CYS A 151 7.55 -2.39 -4.36
CA CYS A 151 6.59 -2.71 -5.43
C CYS A 151 6.62 -1.66 -6.54
N ARG A 152 6.63 -0.36 -6.19
CA ARG A 152 6.71 0.71 -7.19
C ARG A 152 8.01 0.64 -7.99
N HIS A 153 9.14 0.43 -7.33
CA HIS A 153 10.42 0.27 -8.03
C HIS A 153 10.42 -0.94 -8.97
N GLN A 154 9.85 -2.08 -8.56
CA GLN A 154 9.81 -3.27 -9.40
C GLN A 154 8.90 -3.09 -10.61
N ILE A 155 7.74 -2.48 -10.45
CA ILE A 155 6.81 -2.18 -11.53
C ILE A 155 7.46 -1.18 -12.52
N ASP A 156 8.02 -0.09 -12.01
CA ASP A 156 8.72 0.92 -12.83
C ASP A 156 9.92 0.35 -13.60
N HIS A 157 10.59 -0.65 -13.02
CA HIS A 157 11.73 -1.33 -13.63
C HIS A 157 11.33 -2.32 -14.73
N LEU A 158 10.20 -3.02 -14.57
CA LEU A 158 9.80 -4.14 -15.42
C LEU A 158 8.71 -3.82 -16.44
N THR A 159 8.11 -2.63 -16.35
CA THR A 159 7.02 -2.19 -17.22
C THR A 159 7.20 -0.72 -17.60
N ASP A 160 6.42 -0.24 -18.57
CA ASP A 160 6.36 1.19 -18.91
C ASP A 160 5.47 2.00 -17.95
N ALA A 161 4.82 1.35 -17.00
CA ALA A 161 3.95 1.99 -16.04
C ALA A 161 4.73 2.79 -14.99
N LYS A 162 4.14 3.90 -14.54
CA LYS A 162 4.67 4.75 -13.46
C LYS A 162 3.74 4.67 -12.26
N PRO A 163 3.91 3.64 -11.41
CA PRO A 163 3.01 3.43 -10.29
C PRO A 163 3.16 4.53 -9.24
N ILE A 164 2.03 4.99 -8.71
CA ILE A 164 1.98 5.97 -7.64
C ILE A 164 1.60 5.31 -6.29
N HIS A 165 1.88 6.02 -5.21
CA HIS A 165 1.42 5.61 -3.88
C HIS A 165 -0.07 5.93 -3.71
N MET A 166 -0.79 5.13 -2.89
CA MET A 166 -2.21 5.40 -2.60
C MET A 166 -2.44 6.83 -2.06
N ALA A 167 -1.54 7.33 -1.22
CA ALA A 167 -1.63 8.70 -0.70
C ALA A 167 -1.47 9.76 -1.80
N GLU A 168 -0.65 9.50 -2.81
CA GLU A 168 -0.48 10.39 -3.97
C GLU A 168 -1.75 10.42 -4.81
N LEU A 169 -2.35 9.24 -5.07
CA LEU A 169 -3.63 9.14 -5.78
C LEU A 169 -4.69 10.03 -5.13
N PHE A 170 -4.88 9.90 -3.82
CA PHE A 170 -5.88 10.68 -3.09
C PHE A 170 -5.51 12.15 -2.96
N ALA A 171 -4.23 12.49 -2.79
CA ALA A 171 -3.78 13.88 -2.76
C ALA A 171 -4.03 14.60 -4.10
N GLN A 172 -3.78 13.93 -5.22
CA GLN A 172 -4.03 14.47 -6.56
C GLN A 172 -5.53 14.57 -6.88
N ALA A 173 -6.35 13.68 -6.31
CA ALA A 173 -7.79 13.68 -6.48
C ALA A 173 -8.53 14.74 -5.62
N LEU A 174 -7.85 15.38 -4.65
CA LEU A 174 -8.48 16.44 -3.86
C LEU A 174 -8.91 17.58 -4.77
N GLY A 175 -10.19 17.95 -4.69
CA GLY A 175 -10.73 19.10 -5.38
C GLY A 175 -10.13 20.42 -4.87
N PRO A 176 -10.25 21.51 -5.61
CA PRO A 176 -9.87 22.83 -5.12
C PRO A 176 -10.68 23.15 -3.86
N LYS A 177 -10.01 23.73 -2.87
CA LYS A 177 -10.64 24.22 -1.65
C LYS A 177 -11.46 25.46 -1.97
#